data_06d3ed9608793317637f6322c93f7e30
#
_entry.id   06d3ed9608793317637f6322c93f7e30
#
_cell.length_a   1.000
_cell.length_b   1.000
_cell.length_c   1.000
_cell.angle_alpha   90.00
_cell.angle_beta   90.00
_cell.angle_gamma   90.00
#
_symmetry.space_group_name_H-M   'P 1'
#
loop_
_entity.id
_entity.type
_entity.pdbx_description
1 polymer ?
#
loop_
_entity_poly.entity_id
_entity_poly.type
_entity_poly.pdbx_seq_one_letter_code
_entity_poly.pdbx_strand_id
1 'polypeptide(L)'
;MNINLAAAARVVPLTALMLSACVWQSDYDKLQAQNQQLQTQNQQLQAQVTGLQREAKFVEAGDLLFPEGGYQLSPAGKAELSNNIVPKLTGLQNAKIVVYGYTDNLPVGAPLRRAGINDNLTLSSRRAGDVVTYLVSQGVNPNIISAKGFGDTHPDAPNDTPANRAKNRRIEITVQGPGAPGA
;
A
#
# COMPACT_ATOMS: atom_id res chain seq x y z
N MET A 1 -63.55 -58.32 46.38
CA MET A 1 -63.50 -56.86 46.38
C MET A 1 -62.48 -56.47 45.36
N ASN A 2 -62.96 -56.27 44.13
CA ASN A 2 -62.10 -56.00 42.96
C ASN A 2 -61.97 -54.48 42.72
N ILE A 3 -60.78 -53.99 42.78
CA ILE A 3 -60.50 -52.62 42.47
C ILE A 3 -59.91 -52.59 41.04
N ASN A 4 -60.69 -52.13 40.05
CA ASN A 4 -60.26 -51.89 38.70
C ASN A 4 -59.50 -50.57 38.71
N LEU A 5 -58.22 -50.65 38.40
CA LEU A 5 -57.36 -49.45 38.11
C LEU A 5 -57.41 -49.17 36.62
N ALA A 6 -58.25 -48.23 36.26
CA ALA A 6 -58.29 -47.73 34.84
C ALA A 6 -57.04 -46.86 34.56
N ALA A 7 -56.14 -47.36 33.72
CA ALA A 7 -55.02 -46.64 33.21
C ALA A 7 -55.51 -45.60 32.17
N ALA A 8 -55.52 -44.34 32.56
CA ALA A 8 -55.79 -43.25 31.64
C ALA A 8 -54.53 -42.99 30.76
N ALA A 9 -54.47 -43.56 29.59
CA ALA A 9 -53.50 -43.24 28.58
C ALA A 9 -53.70 -41.80 28.13
N ARG A 10 -52.80 -40.89 28.52
CA ARG A 10 -52.74 -39.50 28.00
C ARG A 10 -52.24 -39.56 26.55
N VAL A 11 -53.17 -39.45 25.62
CA VAL A 11 -52.86 -39.23 24.22
C VAL A 11 -52.32 -37.82 24.09
N VAL A 12 -51.00 -37.67 24.00
CA VAL A 12 -50.38 -36.41 23.62
C VAL A 12 -50.69 -36.17 22.16
N PRO A 13 -51.32 -35.05 21.77
CA PRO A 13 -51.69 -34.84 20.39
C PRO A 13 -50.45 -34.71 19.53
N LEU A 14 -50.34 -35.55 18.51
CA LEU A 14 -49.23 -35.55 17.51
C LEU A 14 -49.02 -34.21 16.86
N THR A 15 -50.04 -33.33 16.87
CA THR A 15 -50.02 -31.97 16.33
C THR A 15 -49.08 -31.00 17.06
N ALA A 16 -48.80 -31.18 18.35
CA ALA A 16 -47.90 -30.34 19.09
C ALA A 16 -46.42 -30.57 18.71
N LEU A 17 -46.07 -31.80 18.30
CA LEU A 17 -44.72 -32.13 17.83
C LEU A 17 -44.39 -31.54 16.46
N MET A 18 -45.39 -31.45 15.57
CA MET A 18 -45.20 -30.88 14.20
C MET A 18 -44.98 -29.36 14.24
N LEU A 19 -45.63 -28.63 15.11
CA LEU A 19 -45.49 -27.19 15.26
C LEU A 19 -44.09 -26.78 15.80
N SER A 20 -43.54 -27.54 16.74
CA SER A 20 -42.21 -27.27 17.25
C SER A 20 -41.11 -27.52 16.20
N ALA A 21 -41.26 -28.56 15.37
CA ALA A 21 -40.29 -28.84 14.30
C ALA A 21 -40.28 -27.74 13.24
N CYS A 22 -41.44 -27.15 12.88
CA CYS A 22 -41.53 -26.06 11.89
C CYS A 22 -40.86 -24.76 12.44
N VAL A 23 -41.01 -24.48 13.71
CA VAL A 23 -40.35 -23.30 14.33
C VAL A 23 -38.83 -23.50 14.33
N TRP A 24 -38.33 -24.66 14.69
CA TRP A 24 -36.89 -24.95 14.66
C TRP A 24 -36.30 -24.89 13.24
N GLN A 25 -37.03 -25.37 12.25
CA GLN A 25 -36.59 -25.30 10.86
C GLN A 25 -36.49 -23.86 10.37
N SER A 26 -37.49 -23.03 10.66
CA SER A 26 -37.48 -21.61 10.31
C SER A 26 -36.32 -20.84 10.94
N ASP A 27 -35.99 -21.12 12.21
CA ASP A 27 -34.90 -20.46 12.89
C ASP A 27 -33.52 -20.96 12.39
N TYR A 28 -33.43 -22.24 12.07
CA TYR A 28 -32.26 -22.83 11.43
C TYR A 28 -31.98 -22.19 10.07
N ASP A 29 -33.02 -22.06 9.20
CA ASP A 29 -32.92 -21.45 7.88
C ASP A 29 -32.52 -19.97 7.96
N LYS A 30 -33.06 -19.23 8.94
CA LYS A 30 -32.65 -17.85 9.23
C LYS A 30 -31.19 -17.76 9.64
N LEU A 31 -30.76 -18.63 10.54
CA LEU A 31 -29.38 -18.67 11.03
C LEU A 31 -28.40 -19.03 9.90
N GLN A 32 -28.79 -19.95 9.04
CA GLN A 32 -28.03 -20.34 7.87
C GLN A 32 -27.90 -19.17 6.87
N ALA A 33 -29.01 -18.45 6.61
CA ALA A 33 -29.00 -17.26 5.75
C ALA A 33 -28.10 -16.13 6.35
N GLN A 34 -28.18 -15.90 7.65
CA GLN A 34 -27.31 -14.95 8.34
C GLN A 34 -25.84 -15.34 8.25
N ASN A 35 -25.52 -16.62 8.44
CA ASN A 35 -24.14 -17.10 8.29
C ASN A 35 -23.61 -16.90 6.87
N GLN A 36 -24.40 -17.18 5.85
CA GLN A 36 -24.04 -16.94 4.44
C GLN A 36 -23.82 -15.44 4.18
N GLN A 37 -24.70 -14.58 4.70
CA GLN A 37 -24.57 -13.14 4.58
C GLN A 37 -23.29 -12.63 5.26
N LEU A 38 -22.99 -13.09 6.49
CA LEU A 38 -21.78 -12.74 7.21
C LEU A 38 -20.52 -13.23 6.51
N GLN A 39 -20.54 -14.43 5.93
CA GLN A 39 -19.42 -14.94 5.13
C GLN A 39 -19.16 -14.06 3.91
N THR A 40 -20.22 -13.65 3.20
CA THR A 40 -20.12 -12.75 2.04
C THR A 40 -19.57 -11.39 2.45
N GLN A 41 -20.06 -10.82 3.55
CA GLN A 41 -19.53 -9.56 4.09
C GLN A 41 -18.06 -9.68 4.51
N ASN A 42 -17.67 -10.77 5.15
CA ASN A 42 -16.28 -11.02 5.52
C ASN A 42 -15.37 -11.12 4.29
N GLN A 43 -15.79 -11.80 3.24
CA GLN A 43 -15.05 -11.88 1.96
C GLN A 43 -14.90 -10.50 1.31
N GLN A 44 -15.96 -9.69 1.31
CA GLN A 44 -15.92 -8.33 0.79
C GLN A 44 -14.98 -7.43 1.60
N LEU A 45 -15.04 -7.51 2.94
CA LEU A 45 -14.15 -6.75 3.81
C LEU A 45 -12.69 -7.19 3.63
N GLN A 46 -12.41 -8.48 3.52
CA GLN A 46 -11.06 -8.98 3.25
C GLN A 46 -10.53 -8.50 1.90
N ALA A 47 -11.37 -8.47 0.86
CA ALA A 47 -10.99 -7.93 -0.45
C ALA A 47 -10.69 -6.42 -0.37
N GLN A 48 -11.49 -5.66 0.39
CA GLN A 48 -11.23 -4.24 0.64
C GLN A 48 -9.93 -4.02 1.41
N VAL A 49 -9.69 -4.77 2.49
CA VAL A 49 -8.44 -4.69 3.28
C VAL A 49 -7.23 -5.01 2.41
N THR A 50 -7.30 -6.07 1.61
CA THR A 50 -6.22 -6.43 0.67
C THR A 50 -5.99 -5.33 -0.37
N GLY A 51 -7.06 -4.71 -0.86
CA GLY A 51 -6.96 -3.57 -1.79
C GLY A 51 -6.31 -2.34 -1.16
N LEU A 52 -6.59 -2.07 0.12
CA LEU A 52 -6.00 -0.96 0.88
C LEU A 52 -4.53 -1.20 1.25
N GLN A 53 -4.11 -2.47 1.38
CA GLN A 53 -2.76 -2.88 1.73
C GLN A 53 -1.85 -3.09 0.51
N ARG A 54 -2.34 -2.87 -0.71
CA ARG A 54 -1.49 -2.95 -1.89
C ARG A 54 -0.38 -1.91 -1.80
N GLU A 55 0.83 -2.37 -1.99
CA GLU A 55 2.02 -1.53 -2.05
C GLU A 55 2.82 -1.88 -3.30
N ALA A 56 3.25 -0.85 -4.02
CA ALA A 56 4.21 -0.98 -5.10
C ALA A 56 5.42 -0.10 -4.80
N LYS A 57 6.60 -0.61 -5.11
CA LYS A 57 7.86 0.11 -4.93
C LYS A 57 8.62 0.13 -6.26
N PHE A 58 8.99 1.31 -6.72
CA PHE A 58 9.86 1.54 -7.87
C PHE A 58 11.19 2.08 -7.37
N VAL A 59 12.29 1.57 -7.88
CA VAL A 59 13.64 1.99 -7.51
C VAL A 59 14.36 2.48 -8.74
N GLU A 60 14.77 3.75 -8.73
CA GLU A 60 15.47 4.40 -9.82
C GLU A 60 16.90 4.78 -9.38
N ALA A 61 17.88 4.49 -10.22
CA ALA A 61 19.26 4.85 -9.96
C ALA A 61 19.43 6.37 -9.97
N GLY A 62 20.04 6.94 -8.93
CA GLY A 62 20.26 8.36 -8.82
C GLY A 62 21.15 8.92 -9.94
N ASP A 63 22.13 8.14 -10.35
CA ASP A 63 23.08 8.51 -11.43
C ASP A 63 22.41 8.57 -12.80
N LEU A 64 21.28 7.88 -12.98
CA LEU A 64 20.45 7.99 -14.19
C LEU A 64 19.57 9.26 -14.15
N LEU A 65 19.00 9.54 -12.98
CA LEU A 65 18.05 10.64 -12.82
C LEU A 65 18.74 12.01 -12.76
N PHE A 66 19.89 12.10 -12.12
CA PHE A 66 20.57 13.37 -11.83
C PHE A 66 21.97 13.42 -12.43
N PRO A 67 22.42 14.59 -12.90
CA PRO A 67 23.82 14.78 -13.28
C PRO A 67 24.73 14.64 -12.03
N GLU A 68 25.98 14.29 -12.26
CA GLU A 68 26.98 14.23 -11.19
C GLU A 68 27.03 15.53 -10.40
N GLY A 69 26.97 15.43 -9.06
CA GLY A 69 26.94 16.60 -8.18
C GLY A 69 25.71 17.49 -8.34
N GLY A 70 24.62 17.00 -8.97
CA GLY A 70 23.38 17.73 -9.16
C GLY A 70 22.23 17.23 -8.27
N TYR A 71 21.21 18.05 -8.18
CA TYR A 71 19.94 17.73 -7.51
C TYR A 71 18.72 17.96 -8.40
N GLN A 72 18.90 18.55 -9.58
CA GLN A 72 17.85 18.73 -10.56
C GLN A 72 17.86 17.58 -11.56
N LEU A 73 16.69 17.12 -11.99
CA LEU A 73 16.56 16.05 -12.96
C LEU A 73 17.23 16.41 -14.28
N SER A 74 18.04 15.47 -14.78
CA SER A 74 18.60 15.54 -16.12
C SER A 74 17.52 15.34 -17.18
N PRO A 75 17.75 15.72 -18.47
CA PRO A 75 16.84 15.37 -19.55
C PRO A 75 16.59 13.85 -19.68
N ALA A 76 17.63 13.03 -19.46
CA ALA A 76 17.50 11.58 -19.45
C ALA A 76 16.66 11.09 -18.26
N GLY A 77 16.86 11.65 -17.07
CA GLY A 77 16.06 11.32 -15.89
C GLY A 77 14.57 11.69 -16.05
N LYS A 78 14.29 12.83 -16.69
CA LYS A 78 12.91 13.21 -17.04
C LYS A 78 12.28 12.22 -18.02
N ALA A 79 13.01 11.80 -19.04
CA ALA A 79 12.53 10.81 -20.01
C ALA A 79 12.26 9.45 -19.33
N GLU A 80 13.17 9.00 -18.44
CA GLU A 80 12.98 7.78 -17.65
C GLU A 80 11.69 7.82 -16.83
N LEU A 81 11.49 8.88 -16.05
CA LEU A 81 10.28 9.05 -15.24
C LEU A 81 9.01 9.14 -16.12
N SER A 82 9.06 9.84 -17.25
CA SER A 82 7.91 9.96 -18.16
C SER A 82 7.50 8.62 -18.76
N ASN A 83 8.47 7.81 -19.16
CA ASN A 83 8.19 6.56 -19.85
C ASN A 83 7.81 5.43 -18.90
N ASN A 84 8.44 5.36 -17.73
CA ASN A 84 8.38 4.19 -16.87
C ASN A 84 7.57 4.40 -15.57
N ILE A 85 7.46 5.64 -15.09
CA ILE A 85 6.83 5.95 -13.80
C ILE A 85 5.50 6.71 -13.99
N VAL A 86 5.48 7.78 -14.76
CA VAL A 86 4.27 8.60 -14.95
C VAL A 86 3.04 7.77 -15.33
N PRO A 87 3.09 6.83 -16.30
CA PRO A 87 1.91 6.06 -16.69
C PRO A 87 1.32 5.19 -15.56
N LYS A 88 2.16 4.84 -14.57
CA LYS A 88 1.76 4.01 -13.41
C LYS A 88 1.15 4.83 -12.28
N LEU A 89 1.41 6.13 -12.25
CA LEU A 89 0.98 7.03 -11.18
C LEU A 89 -0.16 7.95 -11.59
N THR A 90 -0.28 8.26 -12.88
CA THR A 90 -1.36 9.10 -13.41
C THR A 90 -2.71 8.42 -13.26
N GLY A 91 -3.72 9.16 -12.79
CA GLY A 91 -5.07 8.64 -12.55
C GLY A 91 -5.30 8.05 -11.16
N LEU A 92 -4.27 7.86 -10.34
CA LEU A 92 -4.43 7.46 -8.95
C LEU A 92 -5.09 8.61 -8.15
N GLN A 93 -6.12 8.29 -7.35
CA GLN A 93 -6.85 9.28 -6.54
C GLN A 93 -6.79 8.98 -5.03
N ASN A 94 -6.89 7.71 -4.66
CA ASN A 94 -6.98 7.26 -3.27
C ASN A 94 -5.74 6.48 -2.83
N ALA A 95 -4.58 6.79 -3.42
CA ALA A 95 -3.30 6.23 -3.05
C ALA A 95 -2.47 7.23 -2.24
N LYS A 96 -1.46 6.74 -1.56
CA LYS A 96 -0.40 7.55 -0.95
C LYS A 96 0.89 7.25 -1.69
N ILE A 97 1.47 8.29 -2.31
CA ILE A 97 2.74 8.19 -3.02
C ILE A 97 3.81 8.91 -2.21
N VAL A 98 4.91 8.22 -1.94
CA VAL A 98 6.05 8.84 -1.26
C VAL A 98 7.30 8.60 -2.09
N VAL A 99 7.98 9.68 -2.43
CA VAL A 99 9.28 9.67 -3.12
C VAL A 99 10.38 9.82 -2.06
N TYR A 100 11.18 8.78 -1.92
CA TYR A 100 12.31 8.75 -0.99
C TYR A 100 13.61 8.98 -1.73
N GLY A 101 14.45 9.89 -1.21
CA GLY A 101 15.79 10.13 -1.72
C GLY A 101 16.85 9.56 -0.78
N TYR A 102 17.86 8.93 -1.36
CA TYR A 102 19.02 8.39 -0.66
C TYR A 102 20.31 8.82 -1.33
N THR A 103 21.40 8.85 -0.55
CA THR A 103 22.75 9.12 -1.03
C THR A 103 23.69 8.00 -0.58
N ASP A 104 24.89 8.01 -1.10
CA ASP A 104 26.01 7.33 -0.48
C ASP A 104 26.54 8.14 0.72
N ASN A 105 27.61 7.64 1.36
CA ASN A 105 28.22 8.27 2.54
C ASN A 105 29.28 9.31 2.21
N LEU A 106 29.52 9.63 0.93
CA LEU A 106 30.48 10.68 0.58
C LEU A 106 29.93 12.07 0.91
N PRO A 107 30.76 12.98 1.42
CA PRO A 107 30.33 14.34 1.67
C PRO A 107 29.90 15.06 0.40
N VAL A 108 28.91 15.92 0.49
CA VAL A 108 28.46 16.74 -0.64
C VAL A 108 29.61 17.61 -1.20
N GLY A 109 29.70 17.69 -2.53
CA GLY A 109 30.73 18.40 -3.22
C GLY A 109 30.65 19.93 -3.06
N ALA A 110 31.74 20.64 -3.34
CA ALA A 110 31.82 22.10 -3.21
C ALA A 110 30.75 22.87 -4.03
N PRO A 111 30.34 22.44 -5.25
CA PRO A 111 29.28 23.12 -5.99
C PRO A 111 27.95 23.10 -5.24
N LEU A 112 27.58 21.98 -4.64
CA LEU A 112 26.34 21.82 -3.86
C LEU A 112 26.37 22.66 -2.58
N ARG A 113 27.51 22.69 -1.88
CA ARG A 113 27.69 23.53 -0.67
C ARG A 113 27.52 25.02 -1.00
N ARG A 114 28.03 25.48 -2.14
CA ARG A 114 27.82 26.87 -2.62
C ARG A 114 26.36 27.17 -2.94
N ALA A 115 25.59 26.16 -3.32
CA ALA A 115 24.14 26.26 -3.53
C ALA A 115 23.33 26.09 -2.23
N GLY A 116 23.98 26.05 -1.06
CA GLY A 116 23.32 25.91 0.25
C GLY A 116 22.92 24.49 0.61
N ILE A 117 23.42 23.48 -0.11
CA ILE A 117 23.21 22.05 0.19
C ILE A 117 24.46 21.54 0.92
N ASN A 118 24.41 21.46 2.23
CA ASN A 118 25.59 21.25 3.07
C ASN A 118 25.79 19.79 3.48
N ASP A 119 24.76 18.95 3.35
CA ASP A 119 24.74 17.57 3.83
C ASP A 119 23.91 16.65 2.92
N ASN A 120 24.08 15.34 3.13
CA ASN A 120 23.41 14.30 2.36
C ASN A 120 21.90 14.28 2.59
N LEU A 121 21.42 14.64 3.78
CA LEU A 121 19.98 14.72 4.08
C LEU A 121 19.31 15.82 3.25
N THR A 122 19.93 17.00 3.20
CA THR A 122 19.46 18.13 2.40
C THR A 122 19.50 17.77 0.90
N LEU A 123 20.59 17.13 0.42
CA LEU A 123 20.72 16.72 -0.99
C LEU A 123 19.62 15.74 -1.39
N SER A 124 19.43 14.68 -0.60
CA SER A 124 18.41 13.65 -0.88
C SER A 124 16.99 14.20 -0.84
N SER A 125 16.71 15.13 0.10
CA SER A 125 15.42 15.81 0.20
C SER A 125 15.14 16.69 -1.02
N ARG A 126 16.15 17.43 -1.53
CA ARG A 126 16.04 18.25 -2.74
C ARG A 126 15.80 17.38 -3.97
N ARG A 127 16.51 16.28 -4.12
CA ARG A 127 16.32 15.32 -5.22
C ARG A 127 14.92 14.71 -5.22
N ALA A 128 14.46 14.22 -4.08
CA ALA A 128 13.10 13.71 -3.95
C ALA A 128 12.04 14.77 -4.25
N GLY A 129 12.25 16.01 -3.80
CA GLY A 129 11.38 17.14 -4.10
C GLY A 129 11.33 17.51 -5.59
N ASP A 130 12.46 17.46 -6.29
CA ASP A 130 12.51 17.73 -7.73
C ASP A 130 11.76 16.66 -8.53
N VAL A 131 11.90 15.38 -8.13
CA VAL A 131 11.10 14.27 -8.71
C VAL A 131 9.61 14.50 -8.49
N VAL A 132 9.16 14.85 -7.27
CA VAL A 132 7.76 15.16 -6.99
C VAL A 132 7.25 16.30 -7.86
N THR A 133 8.01 17.40 -7.93
CA THR A 133 7.66 18.56 -8.75
C THR A 133 7.48 18.15 -10.22
N TYR A 134 8.38 17.33 -10.73
CA TYR A 134 8.29 16.83 -12.09
C TYR A 134 7.06 15.94 -12.30
N LEU A 135 6.83 14.94 -11.43
CA LEU A 135 5.68 14.03 -11.52
C LEU A 135 4.35 14.79 -11.47
N VAL A 136 4.22 15.79 -10.61
CA VAL A 136 3.04 16.68 -10.54
C VAL A 136 2.86 17.45 -11.84
N SER A 137 3.94 17.97 -12.43
CA SER A 137 3.87 18.63 -13.74
C SER A 137 3.43 17.72 -14.88
N GLN A 138 3.58 16.40 -14.72
CA GLN A 138 3.13 15.37 -15.65
C GLN A 138 1.72 14.83 -15.32
N GLY A 139 1.00 15.44 -14.38
CA GLY A 139 -0.40 15.13 -14.09
C GLY A 139 -0.63 14.16 -12.92
N VAL A 140 0.40 13.85 -12.13
CA VAL A 140 0.21 13.13 -10.86
C VAL A 140 -0.47 14.07 -9.85
N ASN A 141 -1.49 13.55 -9.13
CA ASN A 141 -2.27 14.34 -8.19
C ASN A 141 -1.39 14.84 -7.02
N PRO A 142 -1.25 16.16 -6.83
CA PRO A 142 -0.39 16.74 -5.79
C PRO A 142 -0.86 16.45 -4.36
N ASN A 143 -2.13 16.09 -4.17
CA ASN A 143 -2.68 15.83 -2.83
C ASN A 143 -2.29 14.46 -2.27
N ILE A 144 -1.80 13.54 -3.11
CA ILE A 144 -1.47 12.19 -2.71
C ILE A 144 0.03 11.88 -2.78
N ILE A 145 0.87 12.83 -3.22
CA ILE A 145 2.31 12.64 -3.39
C ILE A 145 3.11 13.53 -2.44
N SER A 146 4.21 12.99 -1.91
CA SER A 146 5.12 13.71 -1.02
C SER A 146 6.57 13.26 -1.23
N ALA A 147 7.53 14.07 -0.75
CA ALA A 147 8.96 13.79 -0.81
C ALA A 147 9.54 13.60 0.59
N LYS A 148 10.53 12.70 0.72
CA LYS A 148 11.31 12.52 1.95
C LYS A 148 12.76 12.16 1.62
N GLY A 149 13.72 12.86 2.21
CA GLY A 149 15.13 12.52 2.15
C GLY A 149 15.58 11.72 3.36
N PHE A 150 16.50 10.81 3.15
CA PHE A 150 17.15 10.01 4.21
C PHE A 150 18.68 10.20 4.25
N GLY A 151 19.27 10.90 3.28
CA GLY A 151 20.70 10.98 3.17
C GLY A 151 21.33 9.60 3.02
N ASP A 152 22.39 9.35 3.76
CA ASP A 152 23.17 8.12 3.78
C ASP A 152 22.79 7.15 4.93
N THR A 153 21.67 7.42 5.64
CA THR A 153 21.30 6.65 6.85
C THR A 153 20.71 5.27 6.56
N HIS A 154 20.31 4.97 5.32
CA HIS A 154 19.67 3.72 4.91
C HIS A 154 20.35 3.14 3.66
N PRO A 155 21.59 2.65 3.79
CA PRO A 155 22.31 2.09 2.65
C PRO A 155 21.68 0.75 2.21
N ASP A 156 21.57 0.57 0.90
CA ASP A 156 21.16 -0.69 0.26
C ASP A 156 22.34 -1.66 0.09
N ALA A 157 23.55 -1.11 0.05
CA ALA A 157 24.79 -1.86 -0.02
C ALA A 157 25.88 -1.19 0.86
N PRO A 158 26.95 -1.92 1.25
CA PRO A 158 28.09 -1.32 1.90
C PRO A 158 28.70 -0.17 1.08
N ASN A 159 29.13 0.91 1.74
CA ASN A 159 29.70 2.09 1.06
C ASN A 159 31.20 1.93 0.70
N ASP A 160 31.69 0.71 0.57
CA ASP A 160 33.10 0.34 0.41
C ASP A 160 33.63 0.52 -1.03
N THR A 161 32.80 0.25 -2.03
CA THR A 161 33.17 0.35 -3.44
C THR A 161 32.34 1.40 -4.19
N PRO A 162 32.86 1.97 -5.30
CA PRO A 162 32.07 2.87 -6.15
C PRO A 162 30.76 2.23 -6.65
N ALA A 163 30.79 0.94 -6.99
CA ALA A 163 29.61 0.19 -7.46
C ALA A 163 28.54 0.05 -6.36
N ASN A 164 28.95 -0.22 -5.12
CA ASN A 164 28.04 -0.29 -3.99
C ASN A 164 27.48 1.10 -3.62
N ARG A 165 28.31 2.14 -3.64
CA ARG A 165 27.85 3.52 -3.46
C ARG A 165 26.82 3.94 -4.52
N ALA A 166 26.99 3.50 -5.77
CA ALA A 166 26.00 3.75 -6.84
C ALA A 166 24.62 3.17 -6.52
N LYS A 167 24.54 2.00 -5.87
CA LYS A 167 23.26 1.42 -5.41
C LYS A 167 22.61 2.27 -4.31
N ASN A 168 23.42 2.88 -3.45
CA ASN A 168 22.93 3.74 -2.37
C ASN A 168 22.39 5.08 -2.90
N ARG A 169 22.96 5.63 -3.98
CA ARG A 169 22.44 6.82 -4.66
C ARG A 169 21.21 6.46 -5.47
N ARG A 170 20.03 6.49 -4.84
CA ARG A 170 18.77 6.05 -5.47
C ARG A 170 17.59 6.93 -5.07
N ILE A 171 16.56 6.84 -5.88
CA ILE A 171 15.20 7.30 -5.57
C ILE A 171 14.31 6.07 -5.47
N GLU A 172 13.53 5.98 -4.41
CA GLU A 172 12.48 4.99 -4.25
C GLU A 172 11.13 5.68 -4.29
N ILE A 173 10.21 5.15 -5.08
CA ILE A 173 8.84 5.66 -5.17
C ILE A 173 7.92 4.56 -4.67
N THR A 174 7.28 4.77 -3.53
CA THR A 174 6.30 3.84 -2.98
C THR A 174 4.90 4.34 -3.24
N VAL A 175 4.02 3.42 -3.60
CA VAL A 175 2.60 3.66 -3.82
C VAL A 175 1.83 2.73 -2.91
N GLN A 176 1.06 3.27 -1.99
CA GLN A 176 0.24 2.51 -1.03
C GLN A 176 -1.23 2.84 -1.22
N GLY A 177 -2.09 1.83 -1.18
CA GLY A 177 -3.53 2.00 -1.22
C GLY A 177 -4.24 1.43 -2.45
N PRO A 178 -5.55 1.68 -2.59
CA PRO A 178 -6.37 1.21 -3.70
C PRO A 178 -5.83 1.72 -5.04
N GLY A 179 -5.64 0.82 -5.99
CA GLY A 179 -5.12 1.16 -7.31
C GLY A 179 -3.59 1.23 -7.39
N ALA A 180 -2.85 0.91 -6.31
CA ALA A 180 -1.42 0.72 -6.42
C ALA A 180 -1.12 -0.32 -7.51
N PRO A 181 -0.19 -0.03 -8.45
CA PRO A 181 0.19 -1.00 -9.47
C PRO A 181 0.59 -2.32 -8.81
N GLY A 182 0.16 -3.45 -9.38
CA GLY A 182 0.61 -4.76 -8.88
C GLY A 182 2.14 -4.86 -8.99
N ALA A 183 2.77 -5.40 -7.92
CA ALA A 183 4.19 -5.71 -7.93
C ALA A 183 4.48 -6.86 -8.89
#